data_6d25bcb8e7c71d12de0a6598e194ac6e
#
_entry.id   6d25bcb8e7c71d12de0a6598e194ac6e
#
_cell.length_a   1.000
_cell.length_b   1.000
_cell.length_c   1.000
_cell.angle_alpha   90.00
_cell.angle_beta   90.00
_cell.angle_gamma   90.00
#
_symmetry.space_group_name_H-M   'P 1'
#
loop_
_entity.id
_entity.type
_entity.pdbx_description
1 polymer ?
#
loop_
_entity_poly.entity_id
_entity_poly.type
_entity_poly.pdbx_seq_one_letter_code
_entity_poly.pdbx_strand_id
1 'polypeptide(L)'
;MNNNQDYLVQMFEKQKEFQKLLTGLDLPKKDYTQLNYTITALIAELGEVLQADKNWKNWKRTKDIHIDREALLDEVVDVYHFIINMTLYLGFDAKDVINKFFEKNKINFERQNNNY
;
A
#
# COMPACT_ATOMS: atom_id res chain seq x y z
N MET A 1 -12.75 16.60 -20.51
CA MET A 1 -12.30 15.76 -19.38
C MET A 1 -11.06 16.39 -18.76
N ASN A 2 -11.01 16.43 -17.47
CA ASN A 2 -9.85 16.93 -16.79
C ASN A 2 -8.71 15.91 -16.90
N ASN A 3 -7.67 16.23 -17.65
CA ASN A 3 -6.52 15.37 -17.85
C ASN A 3 -5.59 15.34 -16.65
N ASN A 4 -5.86 16.16 -15.62
CA ASN A 4 -5.06 16.24 -14.40
C ASN A 4 -5.64 15.39 -13.27
N GLN A 5 -6.29 14.27 -13.63
CA GLN A 5 -6.78 13.35 -12.63
C GLN A 5 -5.61 12.73 -11.90
N ASP A 6 -5.60 12.93 -10.58
CA ASP A 6 -4.62 12.28 -9.71
C ASP A 6 -5.20 10.94 -9.26
N TYR A 7 -4.70 9.86 -9.84
CA TYR A 7 -5.18 8.52 -9.55
C TYR A 7 -4.93 8.12 -8.09
N LEU A 8 -3.82 8.57 -7.50
CA LEU A 8 -3.58 8.26 -6.09
C LEU A 8 -4.62 8.94 -5.20
N VAL A 9 -4.95 10.19 -5.50
CA VAL A 9 -6.02 10.90 -4.78
C VAL A 9 -7.34 10.15 -4.91
N GLN A 10 -7.68 9.70 -6.11
CA GLN A 10 -8.92 8.93 -6.35
C GLN A 10 -8.93 7.62 -5.58
N MET A 11 -7.81 6.91 -5.54
CA MET A 11 -7.67 5.67 -4.76
C MET A 11 -7.91 5.93 -3.27
N PHE A 12 -7.33 6.99 -2.74
CA PHE A 12 -7.56 7.40 -1.35
C PHE A 12 -9.03 7.74 -1.10
N GLU A 13 -9.67 8.49 -2.01
CA GLU A 13 -11.09 8.84 -1.85
C GLU A 13 -11.97 7.60 -1.82
N LYS A 14 -11.70 6.60 -2.66
CA LYS A 14 -12.45 5.34 -2.67
C LYS A 14 -12.25 4.55 -1.36
N GLN A 15 -11.04 4.53 -0.83
CA GLN A 15 -10.77 3.90 0.46
C GLN A 15 -11.46 4.64 1.61
N LYS A 16 -11.50 5.96 1.58
CA LYS A 16 -12.26 6.75 2.57
C LYS A 16 -13.74 6.37 2.56
N GLU A 17 -14.34 6.27 1.37
CA GLU A 17 -15.74 5.88 1.22
C GLU A 17 -15.98 4.49 1.83
N PHE A 18 -15.12 3.54 1.50
CA PHE A 18 -15.25 2.17 1.98
C PHE A 18 -15.06 2.07 3.49
N GLN A 19 -14.04 2.73 4.03
CA GLN A 19 -13.79 2.74 5.47
C GLN A 19 -14.93 3.43 6.23
N LYS A 20 -15.51 4.48 5.68
CA LYS A 20 -16.67 5.14 6.29
C LYS A 20 -17.86 4.20 6.36
N LEU A 21 -18.07 3.39 5.33
CA LEU A 21 -19.11 2.38 5.33
C LEU A 21 -18.92 1.37 6.47
N LEU A 22 -17.68 0.96 6.72
CA LEU A 22 -17.35 -0.04 7.73
C LEU A 22 -17.31 0.50 9.16
N THR A 23 -16.79 1.71 9.34
CA THR A 23 -16.47 2.25 10.67
C THR A 23 -17.26 3.50 11.05
N GLY A 24 -17.86 4.17 10.08
CA GLY A 24 -18.50 5.47 10.29
C GLY A 24 -17.54 6.64 10.42
N LEU A 25 -16.23 6.41 10.31
CA LEU A 25 -15.23 7.46 10.50
C LEU A 25 -15.00 8.27 9.23
N ASP A 26 -14.82 9.57 9.40
CA ASP A 26 -14.43 10.50 8.34
C ASP A 26 -12.90 10.61 8.31
N LEU A 27 -12.28 9.98 7.32
CA LEU A 27 -10.82 9.93 7.20
C LEU A 27 -10.30 11.04 6.26
N PRO A 28 -9.06 11.53 6.44
CA PRO A 28 -8.04 11.02 7.37
C PRO A 28 -8.32 11.38 8.81
N LYS A 29 -8.05 10.47 9.70
CA LYS A 29 -8.23 10.69 11.14
C LYS A 29 -7.35 9.70 11.91
N LYS A 30 -6.53 10.23 12.81
CA LYS A 30 -5.71 9.40 13.67
C LYS A 30 -6.61 8.56 14.59
N ASP A 31 -6.50 7.23 14.47
CA ASP A 31 -7.27 6.29 15.25
C ASP A 31 -6.42 5.04 15.50
N TYR A 32 -5.90 4.91 16.71
CA TYR A 32 -4.95 3.85 17.05
C TYR A 32 -5.58 2.46 17.08
N THR A 33 -6.85 2.36 17.42
CA THR A 33 -7.55 1.07 17.41
C THR A 33 -7.65 0.54 15.98
N GLN A 34 -8.12 1.37 15.06
CA GLN A 34 -8.24 0.98 13.65
C GLN A 34 -6.86 0.80 13.02
N LEU A 35 -5.88 1.61 13.42
CA LEU A 35 -4.50 1.48 12.94
C LEU A 35 -3.92 0.10 13.28
N ASN A 36 -4.12 -0.37 14.51
CA ASN A 36 -3.60 -1.68 14.94
C ASN A 36 -4.23 -2.82 14.14
N TYR A 37 -5.54 -2.77 13.93
CA TYR A 37 -6.21 -3.76 13.07
C TYR A 37 -5.67 -3.72 11.63
N THR A 38 -5.47 -2.52 11.11
CA THR A 38 -4.99 -2.32 9.75
C THR A 38 -3.57 -2.84 9.56
N ILE A 39 -2.68 -2.54 10.49
CA ILE A 39 -1.29 -3.03 10.42
C ILE A 39 -1.25 -4.56 10.52
N THR A 40 -2.06 -5.13 11.40
CA THR A 40 -2.17 -6.60 11.52
C THR A 40 -2.63 -7.22 10.19
N ALA A 41 -3.65 -6.63 9.58
CA ALA A 41 -4.16 -7.07 8.28
C ALA A 41 -3.10 -6.91 7.18
N LEU A 42 -2.36 -5.79 7.19
CA LEU A 42 -1.30 -5.54 6.22
C LEU A 42 -0.21 -6.62 6.29
N ILE A 43 0.20 -7.00 7.49
CA ILE A 43 1.18 -8.08 7.68
C ILE A 43 0.66 -9.39 7.11
N ALA A 44 -0.61 -9.71 7.40
CA ALA A 44 -1.25 -10.91 6.87
C ALA A 44 -1.32 -10.90 5.33
N GLU A 45 -1.68 -9.77 4.73
CA GLU A 45 -1.77 -9.63 3.28
C GLU A 45 -0.39 -9.74 2.60
N LEU A 46 0.67 -9.27 3.24
CA LEU A 46 2.03 -9.49 2.74
C LEU A 46 2.35 -10.99 2.68
N GLY A 47 1.90 -11.75 3.67
CA GLY A 47 2.03 -13.20 3.66
C GLY A 47 1.28 -13.85 2.50
N GLU A 48 0.10 -13.33 2.15
CA GLU A 48 -0.69 -13.83 1.03
C GLU A 48 0.02 -13.60 -0.32
N VAL A 49 0.75 -12.49 -0.47
CA VAL A 49 1.59 -12.26 -1.66
C VAL A 49 2.65 -13.34 -1.78
N LEU A 50 3.31 -13.69 -0.68
CA LEU A 50 4.31 -14.75 -0.67
C LEU A 50 3.71 -16.09 -1.08
N GLN A 51 2.53 -16.41 -0.56
CA GLN A 51 1.84 -17.67 -0.88
C GLN A 51 1.40 -17.71 -2.35
N ALA A 52 0.98 -16.58 -2.90
CA ALA A 52 0.56 -16.51 -4.31
C ALA A 52 1.76 -16.64 -5.27
N ASP A 53 2.90 -16.07 -4.92
CA ASP A 53 4.13 -16.21 -5.71
C ASP A 53 4.72 -17.60 -5.63
N LYS A 54 4.65 -18.24 -4.47
CA LYS A 54 5.08 -19.63 -4.22
C LYS A 54 6.59 -19.88 -4.18
N ASN A 55 7.41 -18.96 -4.67
CA ASN A 55 8.85 -19.16 -4.84
C ASN A 55 9.71 -18.45 -3.78
N TRP A 56 9.13 -18.07 -2.66
CA TRP A 56 9.84 -17.34 -1.60
C TRP A 56 10.84 -18.20 -0.81
N LYS A 57 10.67 -19.54 -0.84
CA LYS A 57 11.60 -20.44 -0.14
C LYS A 57 12.85 -20.62 -0.98
N ASN A 58 13.86 -19.82 -0.71
CA ASN A 58 15.09 -19.81 -1.51
C ASN A 58 15.90 -21.10 -1.41
N TRP A 59 15.66 -21.89 -0.37
CA TRP A 59 16.36 -23.18 -0.17
C TRP A 59 15.76 -24.32 -1.00
N LYS A 60 14.59 -24.15 -1.58
CA LYS A 60 14.01 -25.16 -2.45
C LYS A 60 14.69 -25.16 -3.81
N ARG A 61 15.07 -26.34 -4.28
CA ARG A 61 15.71 -26.50 -5.60
C ARG A 61 14.72 -26.36 -6.75
N THR A 62 13.49 -26.85 -6.52
CA THR A 62 12.43 -26.81 -7.53
C THR A 62 11.57 -25.57 -7.31
N LYS A 63 11.42 -24.78 -8.35
CA LYS A 63 10.57 -23.59 -8.32
C LYS A 63 9.30 -23.85 -9.10
N ASP A 64 8.20 -23.22 -8.64
CA ASP A 64 6.96 -23.18 -9.40
C ASP A 64 7.13 -22.22 -10.56
N ILE A 65 6.86 -22.70 -11.77
CA ILE A 65 6.91 -21.88 -12.98
C ILE A 65 5.50 -21.48 -13.45
N HIS A 66 4.47 -22.08 -12.86
CA HIS A 66 3.08 -21.82 -13.20
C HIS A 66 2.43 -20.99 -12.10
N ILE A 67 2.65 -19.69 -12.15
CA ILE A 67 2.06 -18.75 -11.19
C ILE A 67 0.88 -18.09 -11.86
N ASP A 68 -0.26 -18.06 -11.18
CA ASP A 68 -1.42 -17.29 -11.61
C ASP A 68 -1.13 -15.81 -11.38
N ARG A 69 -0.77 -15.11 -12.46
CA ARG A 69 -0.37 -13.71 -12.42
C ARG A 69 -1.51 -12.79 -11.97
N GLU A 70 -2.74 -13.11 -12.36
CA GLU A 70 -3.90 -12.31 -11.95
C GLU A 70 -4.18 -12.47 -10.46
N ALA A 71 -4.13 -13.68 -9.96
CA ALA A 71 -4.30 -13.94 -8.52
C ALA A 71 -3.18 -13.27 -7.71
N LEU A 72 -1.95 -13.31 -8.20
CA LEU A 72 -0.82 -12.63 -7.55
C LEU A 72 -1.05 -11.11 -7.51
N LEU A 73 -1.51 -10.52 -8.61
CA LEU A 73 -1.79 -9.09 -8.66
C LEU A 73 -2.91 -8.70 -7.70
N ASP A 74 -3.95 -9.53 -7.60
CA ASP A 74 -5.03 -9.30 -6.62
C ASP A 74 -4.48 -9.18 -5.20
N GLU A 75 -3.55 -10.06 -4.82
CA GLU A 75 -2.94 -10.02 -3.49
C GLU A 75 -2.07 -8.77 -3.29
N VAL A 76 -1.32 -8.37 -4.32
CA VAL A 76 -0.55 -7.12 -4.28
C VAL A 76 -1.46 -5.92 -4.09
N VAL A 77 -2.58 -5.88 -4.81
CA VAL A 77 -3.55 -4.77 -4.70
C VAL A 77 -4.15 -4.72 -3.30
N ASP A 78 -4.42 -5.86 -2.66
CA ASP A 78 -4.88 -5.89 -1.28
C ASP A 78 -3.88 -5.22 -0.33
N VAL A 79 -2.58 -5.43 -0.56
CA VAL A 79 -1.53 -4.74 0.21
C VAL A 79 -1.65 -3.22 0.04
N TYR A 80 -1.86 -2.73 -1.19
CA TYR A 80 -2.06 -1.30 -1.44
C TYR A 80 -3.29 -0.76 -0.70
N HIS A 81 -4.40 -1.49 -0.70
CA HIS A 81 -5.59 -1.10 0.06
C HIS A 81 -5.25 -0.86 1.54
N PHE A 82 -4.54 -1.78 2.16
CA PHE A 82 -4.20 -1.67 3.58
C PHE A 82 -3.13 -0.61 3.84
N ILE A 83 -2.20 -0.35 2.93
CA ILE A 83 -1.25 0.76 3.05
C ILE A 83 -2.00 2.10 3.05
N ILE A 84 -2.97 2.26 2.17
CA ILE A 84 -3.80 3.48 2.12
C ILE A 84 -4.58 3.63 3.42
N ASN A 85 -5.22 2.55 3.88
CA ASN A 85 -5.97 2.58 5.14
C ASN A 85 -5.06 2.97 6.31
N MET A 86 -3.88 2.39 6.42
CA MET A 86 -2.90 2.74 7.45
C MET A 86 -2.55 4.22 7.42
N THR A 87 -2.29 4.75 6.24
CA THR A 87 -1.96 6.16 6.04
C THR A 87 -3.08 7.06 6.55
N LEU A 88 -4.31 6.73 6.19
CA LEU A 88 -5.51 7.48 6.59
C LEU A 88 -5.75 7.42 8.10
N TYR A 89 -5.52 6.26 8.74
CA TYR A 89 -5.66 6.11 10.20
C TYR A 89 -4.50 6.72 10.99
N LEU A 90 -3.42 7.10 10.31
CA LEU A 90 -2.37 7.93 10.89
C LEU A 90 -2.65 9.43 10.74
N GLY A 91 -3.73 9.79 10.05
CA GLY A 91 -4.14 11.19 9.87
C GLY A 91 -3.55 11.84 8.63
N PHE A 92 -2.97 11.08 7.70
CA PHE A 92 -2.40 11.61 6.47
C PHE A 92 -3.32 11.34 5.27
N ASP A 93 -3.24 12.20 4.27
CA ASP A 93 -3.99 12.06 3.03
C ASP A 93 -3.04 11.84 1.85
N ALA A 94 -3.61 11.65 0.66
CA ALA A 94 -2.86 11.36 -0.56
C ALA A 94 -1.79 12.40 -0.85
N LYS A 95 -2.12 13.69 -0.70
CA LYS A 95 -1.17 14.78 -0.99
C LYS A 95 0.05 14.76 -0.07
N ASP A 96 -0.14 14.38 1.19
CA ASP A 96 0.98 14.21 2.12
C ASP A 96 1.95 13.16 1.62
N VAL A 97 1.42 12.03 1.16
CA VAL A 97 2.23 10.92 0.62
C VAL A 97 2.94 11.35 -0.66
N ILE A 98 2.21 11.98 -1.58
CA ILE A 98 2.77 12.43 -2.87
C ILE A 98 3.95 13.37 -2.63
N ASN A 99 3.75 14.39 -1.82
CA ASN A 99 4.77 15.39 -1.54
C ASN A 99 6.01 14.78 -0.89
N LYS A 100 5.78 13.93 0.10
CA LYS A 100 6.87 13.28 0.83
C LYS A 100 7.63 12.27 -0.06
N PHE A 101 6.91 11.56 -0.91
CA PHE A 101 7.52 10.61 -1.84
C PHE A 101 8.55 11.30 -2.74
N PHE A 102 8.17 12.40 -3.38
CA PHE A 102 9.07 13.10 -4.30
C PHE A 102 10.23 13.78 -3.58
N GLU A 103 9.97 14.34 -2.40
CA GLU A 103 11.02 14.90 -1.56
C GLU A 103 12.08 13.84 -1.20
N LYS A 104 11.66 12.70 -0.72
CA LYS A 104 12.57 11.61 -0.35
C LYS A 104 13.27 11.00 -1.57
N ASN A 105 12.57 10.87 -2.67
CA ASN A 105 13.14 10.36 -3.92
C ASN A 105 14.30 11.24 -4.38
N LYS A 106 14.11 12.55 -4.36
CA LYS A 106 15.16 13.52 -4.70
C LYS A 106 16.38 13.36 -3.78
N ILE A 107 16.15 13.26 -2.48
CA ILE A 107 17.22 13.06 -1.50
C ILE A 107 17.98 11.76 -1.78
N ASN A 108 17.27 10.69 -2.09
CA ASN A 108 17.89 9.39 -2.38
C ASN A 108 18.78 9.46 -3.63
N PHE A 109 18.33 10.14 -4.68
CA PHE A 109 19.16 10.36 -5.87
C PHE A 109 20.41 11.18 -5.56
N GLU A 110 20.27 12.25 -4.78
CA GLU A 110 21.40 13.08 -4.37
C GLU A 110 22.43 12.28 -3.57
N ARG A 111 21.96 11.40 -2.67
CA ARG A 111 22.85 10.54 -1.89
C ARG A 111 23.66 9.62 -2.78
N GLN A 112 23.06 8.99 -3.78
CA GLN A 112 23.76 8.11 -4.71
C GLN A 112 24.77 8.88 -5.55
N ASN A 113 24.44 10.08 -6.00
CA ASN A 113 25.35 10.95 -6.74
C ASN A 113 26.57 11.40 -5.90
N ASN A 114 26.42 11.40 -4.58
CA ASN A 114 27.49 11.81 -3.64
C ASN A 114 28.20 10.61 -3.00
N ASN A 115 28.16 9.46 -3.65
CA ASN A 115 28.84 8.23 -3.19
C ASN A 115 28.37 7.78 -1.79
N TYR A 116 27.10 7.91 -1.53
CA TYR A 116 26.50 7.47 -0.27
C TYR A 116 26.64 5.96 -0.07
#